data_2f607bd9cd4847750a5ba4524a49a2bb
#
_entry.id   2f607bd9cd4847750a5ba4524a49a2bb
#
_cell.length_a   1.000
_cell.length_b   1.000
_cell.length_c   1.000
_cell.angle_alpha   90.00
_cell.angle_beta   90.00
_cell.angle_gamma   90.00
#
_symmetry.space_group_name_H-M   'P 1'
#
loop_
_entity.id
_entity.type
_entity.pdbx_description
1 polymer ?
#
loop_
_entity_poly.entity_id
_entity_poly.type
_entity_poly.pdbx_seq_one_letter_code
_entity_poly.pdbx_strand_id
1 'polypeptide(L)'
;MMEVKEHLSHLTIHETTKSIFDVSLAAYLVNPLKSTYEYDDIARDYKSMMLPSKKELIDKKHPMVTDGVLSDAGKKIMGYEAYISKEAIQPLSDKLTELEMMDLYREIEIPTMFALHDMEVRGIHVDSKALKEYGDQLVGRIEELQESIYKEAGEEFNINSPKQLGVVLFEHMKLEGAKKTKTGYSTSVEVLEKIEHLYPIISMVLELSLIHI
;
A
#
# COMPACT_ATOMS: atom_id res chain seq x y z
N MET A 1 -5.95 22.98 -5.38
CA MET A 1 -5.09 22.37 -4.34
C MET A 1 -4.77 20.98 -4.80
N MET A 2 -3.66 20.40 -4.40
CA MET A 2 -3.36 18.98 -4.63
C MET A 2 -3.77 18.20 -3.40
N GLU A 3 -4.28 16.97 -3.59
CA GLU A 3 -4.63 16.04 -2.51
C GLU A 3 -5.46 16.69 -1.39
N VAL A 4 -6.56 17.34 -1.77
CA VAL A 4 -7.42 18.13 -0.86
C VAL A 4 -7.84 17.33 0.37
N LYS A 5 -8.12 16.03 0.23
CA LYS A 5 -8.54 15.16 1.33
C LYS A 5 -7.55 15.18 2.50
N GLU A 6 -6.25 15.15 2.24
CA GLU A 6 -5.22 15.17 3.28
C GLU A 6 -5.19 16.46 4.09
N HIS A 7 -5.69 17.54 3.52
CA HIS A 7 -5.72 18.86 4.15
C HIS A 7 -7.04 19.20 4.83
N LEU A 8 -8.11 18.42 4.62
CA LEU A 8 -9.46 18.73 5.15
C LEU A 8 -9.50 18.89 6.66
N SER A 9 -8.71 18.12 7.43
CA SER A 9 -8.62 18.24 8.88
C SER A 9 -8.09 19.61 9.36
N HIS A 10 -7.40 20.35 8.48
CA HIS A 10 -6.80 21.64 8.76
C HIS A 10 -7.52 22.81 8.10
N LEU A 11 -8.58 22.53 7.33
CA LEU A 11 -9.32 23.52 6.56
C LEU A 11 -10.78 23.56 7.01
N THR A 12 -11.35 24.77 7.14
CA THR A 12 -12.78 24.94 7.38
C THR A 12 -13.50 24.93 6.03
N ILE A 13 -13.60 23.76 5.41
CA ILE A 13 -14.25 23.56 4.11
C ILE A 13 -15.35 22.51 4.29
N HIS A 14 -16.49 22.72 3.63
CA HIS A 14 -17.63 21.81 3.63
C HIS A 14 -17.86 21.21 2.24
N GLU A 15 -18.49 20.06 2.15
CA GLU A 15 -18.83 19.37 0.90
C GLU A 15 -19.61 20.23 -0.11
N THR A 16 -20.37 21.23 0.40
CA THR A 16 -21.13 22.19 -0.41
C THR A 16 -20.27 23.29 -1.04
N THR A 17 -18.97 23.32 -0.77
CA THR A 17 -18.07 24.36 -1.28
C THR A 17 -17.73 24.11 -2.76
N LYS A 18 -18.49 24.74 -3.66
CA LYS A 18 -18.33 24.60 -5.14
C LYS A 18 -16.99 25.12 -5.70
N SER A 19 -16.19 25.83 -4.88
CA SER A 19 -14.91 26.43 -5.27
C SER A 19 -13.71 25.53 -5.08
N ILE A 20 -13.89 24.27 -4.67
CA ILE A 20 -12.80 23.31 -4.50
C ILE A 20 -12.45 22.72 -5.86
N PHE A 21 -11.14 22.69 -6.15
CA PHE A 21 -10.59 21.97 -7.28
C PHE A 21 -9.36 21.18 -6.80
N ASP A 22 -9.48 19.85 -6.79
CA ASP A 22 -8.36 18.94 -6.51
C ASP A 22 -7.67 18.60 -7.81
N VAL A 23 -6.44 19.08 -7.94
CA VAL A 23 -5.66 18.96 -9.17
C VAL A 23 -5.17 17.52 -9.38
N SER A 24 -4.82 16.82 -8.30
CA SER A 24 -4.39 15.41 -8.36
C SER A 24 -5.52 14.50 -8.78
N LEU A 25 -6.71 14.68 -8.20
CA LEU A 25 -7.91 13.93 -8.55
C LEU A 25 -8.36 14.20 -9.99
N ALA A 26 -8.30 15.45 -10.43
CA ALA A 26 -8.59 15.83 -11.82
C ALA A 26 -7.61 15.15 -12.80
N ALA A 27 -6.32 15.16 -12.48
CA ALA A 27 -5.29 14.52 -13.30
C ALA A 27 -5.45 12.98 -13.33
N TYR A 28 -5.86 12.37 -12.22
CA TYR A 28 -6.20 10.94 -12.17
C TYR A 28 -7.36 10.61 -13.11
N LEU A 29 -8.45 11.35 -13.08
CA LEU A 29 -9.58 11.11 -13.98
C LEU A 29 -9.21 11.25 -15.46
N VAL A 30 -8.38 12.23 -15.80
CA VAL A 30 -7.92 12.42 -17.17
C VAL A 30 -7.04 11.28 -17.65
N ASN A 31 -6.20 10.71 -16.80
CA ASN A 31 -5.34 9.57 -17.14
C ASN A 31 -5.09 8.64 -15.94
N PRO A 32 -5.96 7.64 -15.69
CA PRO A 32 -5.87 6.75 -14.52
C PRO A 32 -4.75 5.70 -14.60
N LEU A 33 -4.01 5.63 -15.71
CA LEU A 33 -2.97 4.62 -15.92
C LEU A 33 -1.59 5.01 -15.33
N LYS A 34 -1.48 6.19 -14.74
CA LYS A 34 -0.23 6.64 -14.09
C LYS A 34 -0.12 6.10 -12.68
N SER A 35 1.10 5.92 -12.23
CA SER A 35 1.42 5.48 -10.86
C SER A 35 1.42 6.63 -9.84
N THR A 36 1.60 7.88 -10.29
CA THR A 36 1.69 9.07 -9.43
C THR A 36 1.09 10.30 -10.12
N TYR A 37 0.60 11.22 -9.30
CA TYR A 37 0.01 12.51 -9.71
C TYR A 37 0.60 13.63 -8.84
N GLU A 38 1.91 13.58 -8.66
CA GLU A 38 2.68 14.59 -7.93
C GLU A 38 2.81 15.88 -8.74
N TYR A 39 3.22 16.97 -8.08
CA TYR A 39 3.30 18.28 -8.74
C TYR A 39 4.22 18.30 -9.97
N ASP A 40 5.31 17.55 -9.96
CA ASP A 40 6.25 17.43 -11.08
C ASP A 40 5.66 16.68 -12.27
N ASP A 41 4.86 15.62 -12.02
CA ASP A 41 4.10 14.92 -13.08
C ASP A 41 3.09 15.86 -13.74
N ILE A 42 2.32 16.59 -12.94
CA ILE A 42 1.29 17.51 -13.43
C ILE A 42 1.92 18.69 -14.15
N ALA A 43 3.05 19.23 -13.65
CA ALA A 43 3.82 20.27 -14.30
C ALA A 43 4.29 19.86 -15.70
N ARG A 44 4.84 18.67 -15.82
CA ARG A 44 5.32 18.10 -17.08
C ARG A 44 4.16 17.92 -18.08
N ASP A 45 3.07 17.30 -17.64
CA ASP A 45 2.01 16.85 -18.54
C ASP A 45 1.08 17.98 -19.00
N TYR A 46 0.82 18.95 -18.13
CA TYR A 46 -0.18 20.01 -18.40
C TYR A 46 0.41 21.39 -18.56
N LYS A 47 1.68 21.58 -18.20
CA LYS A 47 2.37 22.90 -18.29
C LYS A 47 3.68 22.84 -19.07
N SER A 48 4.11 21.65 -19.54
CA SER A 48 5.41 21.44 -20.21
C SER A 48 6.61 21.96 -19.40
N MET A 49 6.50 21.87 -18.06
CA MET A 49 7.53 22.30 -17.13
C MET A 49 8.23 21.11 -16.50
N MET A 50 9.56 21.15 -16.47
CA MET A 50 10.37 20.15 -15.75
C MET A 50 10.73 20.70 -14.37
N LEU A 51 10.12 20.14 -13.34
CA LEU A 51 10.40 20.46 -11.94
C LEU A 51 11.08 19.26 -11.27
N PRO A 52 11.97 19.49 -10.30
CA PRO A 52 12.54 18.40 -9.53
C PRO A 52 11.46 17.74 -8.67
N SER A 53 11.46 16.41 -8.63
CA SER A 53 10.51 15.61 -7.82
C SER A 53 10.78 15.78 -6.31
N LYS A 54 9.80 15.39 -5.48
CA LYS A 54 9.99 15.32 -4.02
C LYS A 54 11.22 14.48 -3.65
N LYS A 55 11.42 13.33 -4.31
CA LYS A 55 12.51 12.39 -4.05
C LYS A 55 13.89 12.93 -4.41
N GLU A 56 13.97 13.89 -5.34
CA GLU A 56 15.22 14.58 -5.69
C GLU A 56 15.56 15.72 -4.71
N LEU A 57 14.55 16.30 -4.07
CA LEU A 57 14.72 17.42 -3.15
C LEU A 57 14.90 17.00 -1.70
N ILE A 58 14.30 15.89 -1.28
CA ILE A 58 14.33 15.38 0.09
C ILE A 58 14.84 13.94 0.15
N ASP A 59 15.69 13.68 1.13
CA ASP A 59 16.20 12.35 1.47
C ASP A 59 16.35 12.20 3.00
N LYS A 60 16.93 11.09 3.47
CA LYS A 60 17.17 10.87 4.91
C LYS A 60 18.08 11.92 5.56
N LYS A 61 18.98 12.56 4.79
CA LYS A 61 19.91 13.59 5.28
C LYS A 61 19.32 14.99 5.16
N HIS A 62 18.42 15.19 4.20
CA HIS A 62 17.75 16.45 3.91
C HIS A 62 16.23 16.27 4.01
N PRO A 63 15.69 16.13 5.23
CA PRO A 63 14.26 15.95 5.43
C PRO A 63 13.48 17.24 5.12
N MET A 64 12.19 17.10 4.89
CA MET A 64 11.30 18.24 4.64
C MET A 64 11.22 19.19 5.83
N VAL A 65 11.24 18.65 7.05
CA VAL A 65 11.19 19.40 8.31
C VAL A 65 12.36 18.96 9.20
N THR A 66 13.04 19.91 9.81
CA THR A 66 14.12 19.71 10.79
C THR A 66 13.80 20.52 12.03
N ASP A 67 13.77 19.87 13.20
CA ASP A 67 13.46 20.50 14.49
C ASP A 67 12.17 21.37 14.49
N GLY A 68 11.13 20.88 13.80
CA GLY A 68 9.85 21.58 13.67
C GLY A 68 9.86 22.76 12.67
N VAL A 69 10.98 23.00 11.98
CA VAL A 69 11.11 24.08 11.00
C VAL A 69 11.21 23.50 9.58
N LEU A 70 10.47 24.12 8.66
CA LEU A 70 10.50 23.75 7.26
C LEU A 70 11.88 24.04 6.65
N SER A 71 12.50 23.00 6.09
CA SER A 71 13.79 23.14 5.39
C SER A 71 13.64 23.93 4.08
N ASP A 72 14.75 24.37 3.48
CA ASP A 72 14.69 25.04 2.18
C ASP A 72 14.19 24.13 1.07
N ALA A 73 14.45 22.82 1.14
CA ALA A 73 13.85 21.83 0.26
C ALA A 73 12.33 21.74 0.47
N GLY A 74 11.87 21.69 1.72
CA GLY A 74 10.47 21.72 2.06
C GLY A 74 9.74 22.97 1.57
N LYS A 75 10.35 24.15 1.72
CA LYS A 75 9.80 25.42 1.19
C LYS A 75 9.65 25.38 -0.33
N LYS A 76 10.65 24.83 -1.05
CA LYS A 76 10.58 24.66 -2.50
C LYS A 76 9.45 23.75 -2.92
N ILE A 77 9.30 22.58 -2.27
CA ILE A 77 8.22 21.62 -2.54
C ILE A 77 6.87 22.30 -2.37
N MET A 78 6.62 22.92 -1.22
CA MET A 78 5.35 23.63 -0.97
C MET A 78 5.11 24.76 -2.00
N GLY A 79 6.15 25.47 -2.41
CA GLY A 79 6.06 26.49 -3.45
C GLY A 79 5.67 25.91 -4.81
N TYR A 80 6.25 24.78 -5.20
CA TYR A 80 5.90 24.07 -6.43
C TYR A 80 4.48 23.51 -6.38
N GLU A 81 4.08 22.88 -5.27
CA GLU A 81 2.71 22.38 -5.08
C GLU A 81 1.68 23.51 -5.19
N ALA A 82 1.91 24.62 -4.52
CA ALA A 82 0.99 25.77 -4.57
C ALA A 82 0.93 26.37 -6.00
N TYR A 83 2.07 26.54 -6.66
CA TYR A 83 2.15 27.10 -8.00
C TYR A 83 1.45 26.20 -9.03
N ILE A 84 1.75 24.90 -9.02
CA ILE A 84 1.17 23.94 -9.96
C ILE A 84 -0.31 23.73 -9.66
N SER A 85 -0.73 23.69 -8.39
CA SER A 85 -2.14 23.64 -8.02
C SER A 85 -2.96 24.76 -8.69
N LYS A 86 -2.39 25.98 -8.76
CA LYS A 86 -3.05 27.10 -9.41
C LYS A 86 -3.03 26.99 -10.94
N GLU A 87 -1.87 26.73 -11.49
CA GLU A 87 -1.62 26.78 -12.94
C GLU A 87 -2.26 25.61 -13.71
N ALA A 88 -2.49 24.47 -13.05
CA ALA A 88 -3.07 23.30 -13.68
C ALA A 88 -4.62 23.28 -13.66
N ILE A 89 -5.29 24.18 -12.93
CA ILE A 89 -6.76 24.23 -12.86
C ILE A 89 -7.36 24.34 -14.25
N GLN A 90 -6.95 25.34 -15.03
CA GLN A 90 -7.57 25.58 -16.33
C GLN A 90 -7.31 24.44 -17.32
N PRO A 91 -6.06 23.99 -17.57
CA PRO A 91 -5.81 22.88 -18.49
C PRO A 91 -6.52 21.59 -18.09
N LEU A 92 -6.62 21.27 -16.79
CA LEU A 92 -7.34 20.09 -16.32
C LEU A 92 -8.86 20.24 -16.45
N SER A 93 -9.40 21.43 -16.16
CA SER A 93 -10.82 21.73 -16.37
C SER A 93 -11.21 21.58 -17.83
N ASP A 94 -10.38 22.09 -18.75
CA ASP A 94 -10.62 21.97 -20.19
C ASP A 94 -10.60 20.51 -20.63
N LYS A 95 -9.64 19.71 -20.10
CA LYS A 95 -9.57 18.27 -20.39
C LYS A 95 -10.75 17.49 -19.82
N LEU A 96 -11.16 17.73 -18.58
CA LEU A 96 -12.35 17.10 -18.01
C LEU A 96 -13.62 17.43 -18.81
N THR A 97 -13.72 18.66 -19.33
CA THR A 97 -14.84 19.08 -20.18
C THR A 97 -14.79 18.40 -21.55
N GLU A 98 -13.62 18.34 -22.18
CA GLU A 98 -13.40 17.65 -23.46
C GLU A 98 -13.77 16.15 -23.38
N LEU A 99 -13.46 15.51 -22.26
CA LEU A 99 -13.73 14.09 -22.00
C LEU A 99 -15.12 13.82 -21.42
N GLU A 100 -15.97 14.84 -21.28
CA GLU A 100 -17.30 14.76 -20.66
C GLU A 100 -17.28 14.22 -19.21
N MET A 101 -16.18 14.44 -18.48
CA MET A 101 -15.97 13.96 -17.12
C MET A 101 -16.16 15.02 -16.03
N MET A 102 -16.54 16.25 -16.39
CA MET A 102 -16.67 17.33 -15.41
C MET A 102 -17.79 17.06 -14.39
N ASP A 103 -18.91 16.45 -14.81
CA ASP A 103 -20.00 16.09 -13.93
C ASP A 103 -19.59 14.93 -13.01
N LEU A 104 -18.90 13.91 -13.52
CA LEU A 104 -18.30 12.86 -12.72
C LEU A 104 -17.38 13.44 -11.63
N TYR A 105 -16.50 14.35 -12.02
CA TYR A 105 -15.57 15.01 -11.11
C TYR A 105 -16.32 15.78 -9.99
N ARG A 106 -17.33 16.58 -10.34
CA ARG A 106 -18.02 17.48 -9.39
C ARG A 106 -19.08 16.80 -8.56
N GLU A 107 -19.87 15.89 -9.16
CA GLU A 107 -21.07 15.33 -8.55
C GLU A 107 -20.79 13.99 -7.85
N ILE A 108 -19.68 13.33 -8.18
CA ILE A 108 -19.31 12.03 -7.61
C ILE A 108 -17.96 12.10 -6.89
N GLU A 109 -16.89 12.44 -7.57
CA GLU A 109 -15.53 12.31 -7.01
C GLU A 109 -15.27 13.29 -5.86
N ILE A 110 -15.62 14.56 -6.02
CA ILE A 110 -15.45 15.56 -4.95
C ILE A 110 -16.31 15.21 -3.73
N PRO A 111 -17.60 14.89 -3.82
CA PRO A 111 -18.39 14.44 -2.66
C PRO A 111 -17.84 13.15 -2.03
N THR A 112 -17.39 12.20 -2.83
CA THR A 112 -16.78 10.94 -2.34
C THR A 112 -15.53 11.21 -1.51
N MET A 113 -14.69 12.16 -1.92
CA MET A 113 -13.51 12.59 -1.17
C MET A 113 -13.88 13.04 0.26
N PHE A 114 -14.94 13.83 0.43
CA PHE A 114 -15.42 14.25 1.75
C PHE A 114 -15.96 13.07 2.56
N ALA A 115 -16.74 12.19 1.95
CA ALA A 115 -17.28 11.01 2.61
C ALA A 115 -16.15 10.09 3.11
N LEU A 116 -15.13 9.87 2.31
CA LEU A 116 -13.95 9.09 2.70
C LEU A 116 -13.16 9.75 3.83
N HIS A 117 -13.00 11.08 3.80
CA HIS A 117 -12.37 11.82 4.88
C HIS A 117 -13.15 11.66 6.20
N ASP A 118 -14.46 11.79 6.17
CA ASP A 118 -15.30 11.61 7.36
C ASP A 118 -15.21 10.19 7.93
N MET A 119 -15.14 9.17 7.06
CA MET A 119 -14.94 7.79 7.47
C MET A 119 -13.57 7.60 8.14
N GLU A 120 -12.51 8.18 7.56
CA GLU A 120 -11.14 8.11 8.10
C GLU A 120 -11.03 8.81 9.46
N VAL A 121 -11.66 9.99 9.61
CA VAL A 121 -11.66 10.74 10.88
C VAL A 121 -12.43 9.99 11.98
N ARG A 122 -13.55 9.36 11.65
CA ARG A 122 -14.32 8.54 12.59
C ARG A 122 -13.57 7.27 12.98
N GLY A 123 -12.81 6.70 12.05
CA GLY A 123 -12.10 5.45 12.21
C GLY A 123 -13.02 4.24 12.40
N ILE A 124 -12.43 3.16 12.87
CA ILE A 124 -13.11 1.91 13.16
C ILE A 124 -12.92 1.59 14.64
N HIS A 125 -14.01 1.23 15.32
CA HIS A 125 -13.92 0.71 16.68
C HIS A 125 -13.28 -0.68 16.68
N VAL A 126 -12.16 -0.84 17.39
CA VAL A 126 -11.48 -2.12 17.57
C VAL A 126 -11.61 -2.55 19.02
N ASP A 127 -12.18 -3.73 19.27
CA ASP A 127 -12.16 -4.37 20.57
C ASP A 127 -10.76 -4.97 20.81
N SER A 128 -9.89 -4.17 21.44
CA SER A 128 -8.51 -4.55 21.72
C SER A 128 -8.41 -5.79 22.62
N LYS A 129 -9.40 -6.01 23.50
CA LYS A 129 -9.43 -7.17 24.38
C LYS A 129 -9.72 -8.44 23.60
N ALA A 130 -10.78 -8.44 22.80
CA ALA A 130 -11.13 -9.57 21.94
C ALA A 130 -10.00 -9.89 20.95
N LEU A 131 -9.37 -8.87 20.36
CA LEU A 131 -8.24 -9.06 19.45
C LEU A 131 -7.04 -9.69 20.16
N LYS A 132 -6.75 -9.27 21.40
CA LYS A 132 -5.68 -9.86 22.20
C LYS A 132 -5.99 -11.31 22.57
N GLU A 133 -7.19 -11.60 23.08
CA GLU A 133 -7.62 -12.95 23.44
C GLU A 133 -7.53 -13.91 22.24
N TYR A 134 -7.93 -13.45 21.05
CA TYR A 134 -7.78 -14.22 19.82
C TYR A 134 -6.30 -14.43 19.44
N GLY A 135 -5.47 -13.39 19.56
CA GLY A 135 -4.03 -13.49 19.33
C GLY A 135 -3.36 -14.49 20.26
N ASP A 136 -3.71 -14.48 21.56
CA ASP A 136 -3.16 -15.40 22.56
C ASP A 136 -3.54 -16.88 22.22
N GLN A 137 -4.74 -17.11 21.71
CA GLN A 137 -5.15 -18.46 21.22
C GLN A 137 -4.33 -18.89 19.99
N LEU A 138 -4.05 -17.97 19.06
CA LEU A 138 -3.25 -18.26 17.87
C LEU A 138 -1.79 -18.60 18.23
N VAL A 139 -1.21 -17.92 19.22
CA VAL A 139 0.17 -18.19 19.67
C VAL A 139 0.31 -19.65 20.12
N GLY A 140 -0.61 -20.15 20.97
CA GLY A 140 -0.60 -21.55 21.41
C GLY A 140 -0.67 -22.53 20.22
N ARG A 141 -1.53 -22.23 19.24
CA ARG A 141 -1.66 -23.08 18.03
C ARG A 141 -0.41 -23.06 17.16
N ILE A 142 0.25 -21.89 17.03
CA ILE A 142 1.51 -21.73 16.31
C ILE A 142 2.60 -22.59 16.95
N GLU A 143 2.75 -22.55 18.28
CA GLU A 143 3.72 -23.34 19.02
C GLU A 143 3.51 -24.85 18.83
N GLU A 144 2.27 -25.33 18.97
CA GLU A 144 1.92 -26.72 18.72
C GLU A 144 2.27 -27.18 17.30
N LEU A 145 1.97 -26.37 16.29
CA LEU A 145 2.28 -26.65 14.90
C LEU A 145 3.78 -26.69 14.65
N GLN A 146 4.53 -25.76 15.20
CA GLN A 146 6.00 -25.70 15.07
C GLN A 146 6.63 -26.95 15.66
N GLU A 147 6.27 -27.32 16.90
CA GLU A 147 6.78 -28.54 17.54
C GLU A 147 6.45 -29.79 16.72
N SER A 148 5.22 -29.88 16.20
CA SER A 148 4.79 -31.00 15.38
C SER A 148 5.56 -31.08 14.06
N ILE A 149 5.82 -29.95 13.41
CA ILE A 149 6.62 -29.87 12.18
C ILE A 149 8.06 -30.30 12.46
N TYR A 150 8.71 -29.82 13.53
CA TYR A 150 10.06 -30.21 13.88
C TYR A 150 10.17 -31.70 14.23
N LYS A 151 9.19 -32.24 14.94
CA LYS A 151 9.12 -33.66 15.24
C LYS A 151 9.01 -34.53 14.00
N GLU A 152 8.17 -34.13 13.05
CA GLU A 152 7.97 -34.85 11.79
C GLU A 152 9.19 -34.70 10.86
N ALA A 153 9.80 -33.55 10.83
CA ALA A 153 11.03 -33.27 10.06
C ALA A 153 12.28 -33.94 10.65
N GLY A 154 12.27 -34.23 11.95
CA GLY A 154 13.43 -34.79 12.69
C GLY A 154 14.51 -33.75 13.00
N GLU A 155 14.29 -32.49 12.72
CA GLU A 155 15.23 -31.38 12.94
C GLU A 155 14.51 -30.04 13.13
N GLU A 156 15.18 -29.11 13.84
CA GLU A 156 14.74 -27.72 13.96
C GLU A 156 15.32 -26.87 12.82
N PHE A 157 14.49 -26.00 12.24
CA PHE A 157 14.87 -25.09 11.17
C PHE A 157 13.96 -23.86 11.15
N ASN A 158 14.31 -22.82 10.40
CA ASN A 158 13.42 -21.66 10.25
C ASN A 158 12.31 -21.97 9.24
N ILE A 159 11.12 -22.34 9.74
CA ILE A 159 9.95 -22.70 8.93
C ILE A 159 9.51 -21.51 8.05
N ASN A 160 9.72 -20.27 8.54
CA ASN A 160 9.40 -19.03 7.79
C ASN A 160 10.41 -18.71 6.67
N SER A 161 11.46 -19.53 6.52
CA SER A 161 12.40 -19.41 5.41
C SER A 161 12.04 -20.37 4.28
N PRO A 162 11.49 -19.91 3.14
CA PRO A 162 11.14 -20.78 2.02
C PRO A 162 12.32 -21.65 1.54
N LYS A 163 13.53 -21.12 1.66
CA LYS A 163 14.74 -21.84 1.28
C LYS A 163 15.02 -23.02 2.22
N GLN A 164 14.99 -22.82 3.54
CA GLN A 164 15.22 -23.88 4.51
C GLN A 164 14.09 -24.90 4.47
N LEU A 165 12.84 -24.44 4.45
CA LEU A 165 11.67 -25.30 4.30
C LEU A 165 11.78 -26.19 3.06
N GLY A 166 12.14 -25.62 1.91
CA GLY A 166 12.32 -26.39 0.67
C GLY A 166 13.41 -27.45 0.76
N VAL A 167 14.54 -27.16 1.42
CA VAL A 167 15.63 -28.12 1.65
C VAL A 167 15.15 -29.26 2.57
N VAL A 168 14.53 -28.93 3.69
CA VAL A 168 14.06 -29.93 4.65
C VAL A 168 13.00 -30.85 4.00
N LEU A 169 11.99 -30.31 3.35
CA LEU A 169 10.94 -31.11 2.74
C LEU A 169 11.44 -31.99 1.59
N PHE A 170 12.25 -31.43 0.68
CA PHE A 170 12.55 -32.07 -0.59
C PHE A 170 13.96 -32.72 -0.67
N GLU A 171 14.91 -32.33 0.19
CA GLU A 171 16.23 -32.96 0.24
C GLU A 171 16.40 -33.91 1.44
N HIS A 172 16.03 -33.47 2.65
CA HIS A 172 16.20 -34.26 3.86
C HIS A 172 15.09 -35.32 3.98
N MET A 173 13.82 -34.92 3.92
CA MET A 173 12.67 -35.83 3.98
C MET A 173 12.38 -36.52 2.64
N LYS A 174 12.93 -36.03 1.53
CA LYS A 174 12.79 -36.58 0.16
C LYS A 174 11.33 -36.72 -0.28
N LEU A 175 10.48 -35.75 0.06
CA LEU A 175 9.09 -35.76 -0.37
C LEU A 175 8.99 -35.64 -1.90
N GLU A 176 8.07 -36.40 -2.49
CA GLU A 176 7.80 -36.34 -3.94
C GLU A 176 7.00 -35.08 -4.29
N GLY A 177 7.03 -34.66 -5.56
CA GLY A 177 6.30 -33.50 -6.05
C GLY A 177 7.07 -32.18 -6.01
N ALA A 178 8.37 -32.20 -5.74
CA ALA A 178 9.23 -31.03 -5.71
C ALA A 178 9.24 -30.26 -7.04
N LYS A 179 9.00 -28.96 -7.03
CA LYS A 179 9.20 -28.07 -8.17
C LYS A 179 10.48 -27.26 -7.98
N LYS A 180 11.50 -27.53 -8.79
CA LYS A 180 12.76 -26.78 -8.78
C LYS A 180 12.60 -25.40 -9.41
N THR A 181 13.23 -24.42 -8.79
CA THR A 181 13.35 -23.04 -9.27
C THR A 181 14.85 -22.70 -9.47
N LYS A 182 15.14 -21.52 -9.99
CA LYS A 182 16.54 -21.06 -10.16
C LYS A 182 17.31 -20.94 -8.82
N THR A 183 16.59 -20.77 -7.70
CA THR A 183 17.16 -20.50 -6.37
C THR A 183 16.91 -21.61 -5.35
N GLY A 184 16.33 -22.75 -5.76
CA GLY A 184 16.04 -23.89 -4.88
C GLY A 184 14.69 -24.54 -5.20
N TYR A 185 13.95 -24.94 -4.17
CA TYR A 185 12.63 -25.56 -4.31
C TYR A 185 11.53 -24.54 -4.09
N SER A 186 10.43 -24.68 -4.84
CA SER A 186 9.21 -23.88 -4.60
C SER A 186 8.43 -24.45 -3.42
N THR A 187 8.16 -23.60 -2.45
CA THR A 187 7.28 -23.87 -1.30
C THR A 187 6.01 -23.02 -1.35
N SER A 188 5.60 -22.61 -2.56
CA SER A 188 4.34 -21.88 -2.73
C SER A 188 3.15 -22.76 -2.36
N VAL A 189 2.07 -22.14 -1.87
CA VAL A 189 0.82 -22.80 -1.50
C VAL A 189 0.35 -23.76 -2.60
N GLU A 190 0.34 -23.29 -3.86
CA GLU A 190 -0.08 -24.08 -5.03
C GLU A 190 0.75 -25.38 -5.25
N VAL A 191 2.02 -25.39 -4.83
CA VAL A 191 2.89 -26.55 -4.93
C VAL A 191 2.66 -27.50 -3.76
N LEU A 192 2.52 -26.97 -2.55
CA LEU A 192 2.32 -27.75 -1.33
C LEU A 192 0.93 -28.39 -1.29
N GLU A 193 -0.14 -27.69 -1.68
CA GLU A 193 -1.51 -28.25 -1.76
C GLU A 193 -1.60 -29.50 -2.63
N LYS A 194 -0.81 -29.61 -3.69
CA LYS A 194 -0.82 -30.79 -4.56
C LYS A 194 -0.36 -32.06 -3.87
N ILE A 195 0.47 -31.95 -2.85
CA ILE A 195 1.06 -33.06 -2.11
C ILE A 195 0.55 -33.14 -0.66
N GLU A 196 -0.35 -32.27 -0.26
CA GLU A 196 -0.92 -32.20 1.09
C GLU A 196 -1.50 -33.55 1.53
N HIS A 197 -2.26 -34.20 0.65
CA HIS A 197 -2.93 -35.48 0.93
C HIS A 197 -1.96 -36.65 1.12
N LEU A 198 -0.68 -36.50 0.76
CA LEU A 198 0.34 -37.54 0.86
C LEU A 198 1.16 -37.44 2.15
N TYR A 199 1.31 -36.23 2.70
CA TYR A 199 2.25 -35.95 3.78
C TYR A 199 1.65 -35.06 4.85
N PRO A 200 1.48 -35.55 6.11
CA PRO A 200 0.89 -34.76 7.21
C PRO A 200 1.61 -33.46 7.50
N ILE A 201 2.94 -33.43 7.35
CA ILE A 201 3.75 -32.21 7.56
C ILE A 201 3.31 -31.07 6.65
N ILE A 202 2.84 -31.36 5.45
CA ILE A 202 2.43 -30.32 4.49
C ILE A 202 1.16 -29.63 4.97
N SER A 203 0.16 -30.35 5.50
CA SER A 203 -1.03 -29.75 6.10
C SER A 203 -0.66 -28.82 7.27
N MET A 204 0.28 -29.24 8.14
CA MET A 204 0.75 -28.43 9.26
C MET A 204 1.49 -27.16 8.78
N VAL A 205 2.30 -27.25 7.75
CA VAL A 205 3.00 -26.11 7.15
C VAL A 205 2.02 -25.13 6.50
N LEU A 206 1.02 -25.63 5.79
CA LEU A 206 -0.03 -24.79 5.17
C LEU A 206 -0.87 -24.08 6.23
N GLU A 207 -1.28 -24.79 7.30
CA GLU A 207 -2.02 -24.19 8.42
C GLU A 207 -1.20 -23.10 9.10
N LEU A 208 0.07 -23.37 9.40
CA LEU A 208 0.98 -22.36 10.00
C LEU A 208 1.14 -21.13 9.11
N SER A 209 1.26 -21.33 7.79
CA SER A 209 1.36 -20.24 6.82
C SER A 209 0.09 -19.37 6.79
N LEU A 210 -1.09 -19.96 6.86
CA LEU A 210 -2.37 -19.25 6.92
C LEU A 210 -2.50 -18.37 8.18
N ILE A 211 -2.04 -18.86 9.33
CA ILE A 211 -2.07 -18.11 10.59
C ILE A 211 -1.14 -16.88 10.52
N HIS A 212 0.02 -17.01 9.88
CA HIS A 212 0.98 -15.90 9.73
C HIS A 212 0.54 -14.81 8.75
N ILE A 213 -0.35 -15.11 7.82
CA ILE A 213 -0.93 -14.11 6.88
C ILE A 213 -1.94 -13.23 7.59
#